data_1668059e03117625506cf5c4c428bb24
#
_entry.id   1668059e03117625506cf5c4c428bb24
#
_cell.length_a   1.000
_cell.length_b   1.000
_cell.length_c   1.000
_cell.angle_alpha   90.00
_cell.angle_beta   90.00
_cell.angle_gamma   90.00
#
_symmetry.space_group_name_H-M   'P 1'
#
loop_
_entity.id
_entity.type
_entity.pdbx_description
1 polymer ?
#
loop_
_entity_poly.entity_id
_entity_poly.type
_entity_poly.pdbx_seq_one_letter_code
_entity_poly.pdbx_strand_id
1 'polypeptide(L)'
;MHLPHFSALPRGRFLFLAIAGLVAAQAMRADADDSRPNVLFIVSDDLNNSLGCYGHPIVKSPNIDRLAARGVRFDRAYCQYPLCGPSRNSMLTGLYPNSTGIHANSLIFRQTIPRHHSLSQAFRLDGYFAGRIGKLYHYNVPKSVGTNGHDDPGSWELELNPAGCDRLEEEPQIFSLRKGSFGGTLSWLASSRPDEDHTDAMLADDAHWVLQRCAKRRDRPFFLAVGFYRPHTPYVAPKKYFEPYPLDQMPVVQGWEEDQKDIPKLGLGSHKKDHELLTDDLRRQAIQAYYASISFMDAQVGRLLDSLDELGLADNTIVVFTSDHGYHMGEHGLWQKMSLFEESARVPLIIAGPGVAQPGSVAKSPVGLIDLYPTLAKACDVPSPENLQGQDLQPMLADPSAKGRGWTISQVKRGGKPPVFGYTIRTPDWRYTQWGDKGANGEELYDHRSDPQELTNLANDSAHSATIADLKQKIEQAIGQTFPESGEIPSVRNAVWAPNLTDP
;
A
#
# COMPACT_ATOMS: atom_id res chain seq x y z
N MET A 1 95.62 -1.10 -16.43
CA MET A 1 95.40 -0.76 -17.84
C MET A 1 94.08 -1.39 -18.21
N HIS A 2 93.15 -0.65 -18.73
CA HIS A 2 91.81 -0.93 -19.18
C HIS A 2 90.81 -1.61 -18.18
N LEU A 3 90.03 -0.72 -17.59
CA LEU A 3 88.79 -1.03 -16.91
C LEU A 3 87.62 -1.23 -17.92
N PRO A 4 86.70 -2.17 -17.77
CA PRO A 4 85.51 -2.22 -18.60
C PRO A 4 84.34 -1.45 -17.97
N HIS A 5 83.62 -0.75 -18.83
CA HIS A 5 82.36 -0.03 -18.53
C HIS A 5 81.20 -0.92 -18.11
N PHE A 6 80.52 -0.61 -16.99
CA PHE A 6 79.22 -1.11 -16.66
C PHE A 6 78.14 -0.21 -17.25
N SER A 7 77.35 -0.78 -18.12
CA SER A 7 76.10 -0.15 -18.68
C SER A 7 74.93 -0.27 -17.70
N ALA A 8 74.37 0.88 -17.36
CA ALA A 8 73.18 0.98 -16.51
C ALA A 8 71.90 0.63 -17.32
N LEU A 9 71.07 -0.30 -16.81
CA LEU A 9 69.74 -0.60 -17.29
C LEU A 9 68.72 0.42 -16.79
N PRO A 10 67.73 0.85 -17.59
CA PRO A 10 66.76 1.88 -17.16
C PRO A 10 65.67 1.27 -16.28
N ARG A 11 65.61 1.72 -15.01
CA ARG A 11 64.60 1.33 -13.99
C ARG A 11 63.26 2.08 -14.11
N GLY A 12 62.95 2.74 -15.25
CA GLY A 12 61.82 3.67 -15.35
C GLY A 12 60.50 3.12 -15.92
N ARG A 13 60.48 1.90 -16.51
CA ARG A 13 59.30 1.45 -17.25
C ARG A 13 58.29 0.59 -16.45
N PHE A 14 58.64 0.05 -15.28
CA PHE A 14 57.71 -0.77 -14.48
C PHE A 14 56.83 0.05 -13.53
N LEU A 15 57.24 1.27 -13.17
CA LEU A 15 56.43 2.09 -12.26
C LEU A 15 55.25 2.76 -12.94
N PHE A 16 55.32 3.09 -14.25
CA PHE A 16 54.21 3.70 -14.99
C PHE A 16 53.08 2.72 -15.34
N LEU A 17 53.36 1.45 -15.52
CA LEU A 17 52.34 0.45 -15.79
C LEU A 17 51.52 0.05 -14.54
N ALA A 18 52.15 0.09 -13.34
CA ALA A 18 51.47 -0.16 -12.07
C ALA A 18 50.55 1.01 -11.67
N ILE A 19 50.96 2.27 -11.94
CA ILE A 19 50.14 3.46 -11.64
C ILE A 19 48.97 3.56 -12.64
N ALA A 20 49.18 3.27 -13.93
CA ALA A 20 48.10 3.26 -14.92
C ALA A 20 47.08 2.16 -14.65
N GLY A 21 47.47 0.99 -14.16
CA GLY A 21 46.57 -0.11 -13.75
C GLY A 21 45.77 0.25 -12.49
N LEU A 22 46.36 0.97 -11.51
CA LEU A 22 45.60 1.40 -10.30
C LEU A 22 44.63 2.55 -10.61
N VAL A 23 44.99 3.47 -11.49
CA VAL A 23 44.09 4.56 -11.92
C VAL A 23 42.97 4.06 -12.78
N ALA A 24 43.21 3.06 -13.67
CA ALA A 24 42.16 2.42 -14.46
C ALA A 24 41.24 1.58 -13.58
N ALA A 25 41.74 0.88 -12.54
CA ALA A 25 40.94 0.14 -11.58
C ALA A 25 40.15 1.04 -10.62
N GLN A 26 40.65 2.24 -10.31
CA GLN A 26 39.89 3.26 -9.56
C GLN A 26 38.86 3.97 -10.45
N ALA A 27 39.15 4.26 -11.71
CA ALA A 27 38.20 4.84 -12.65
C ALA A 27 37.05 3.84 -12.95
N MET A 28 37.30 2.52 -13.05
CA MET A 28 36.27 1.49 -13.19
C MET A 28 35.44 1.27 -11.91
N ARG A 29 35.92 1.72 -10.73
CA ARG A 29 35.14 1.70 -9.49
C ARG A 29 34.38 3.00 -9.23
N ALA A 30 34.74 4.11 -9.88
CA ALA A 30 34.07 5.39 -9.72
C ALA A 30 32.78 5.51 -10.55
N ASP A 31 32.58 4.68 -11.57
CA ASP A 31 31.36 4.71 -12.42
C ASP A 31 30.24 3.76 -11.97
N ALA A 32 30.36 3.11 -10.82
CA ALA A 32 29.40 2.08 -10.40
C ALA A 32 28.45 2.51 -9.28
N ASP A 33 28.51 3.75 -8.74
CA ASP A 33 27.77 3.98 -7.49
C ASP A 33 27.28 5.41 -7.23
N ASP A 34 26.81 6.14 -8.23
CA ASP A 34 26.21 7.47 -8.01
C ASP A 34 24.84 7.64 -8.71
N SER A 35 24.18 6.57 -9.08
CA SER A 35 22.81 6.63 -9.61
C SER A 35 21.80 6.46 -8.47
N ARG A 36 21.05 7.53 -8.17
CA ARG A 36 19.92 7.46 -7.23
C ARG A 36 19.01 6.27 -7.57
N PRO A 37 18.49 5.54 -6.57
CA PRO A 37 17.63 4.38 -6.82
C PRO A 37 16.38 4.75 -7.60
N ASN A 38 15.94 3.85 -8.48
CA ASN A 38 14.59 3.88 -9.04
C ASN A 38 13.57 3.43 -7.99
N VAL A 39 12.30 3.77 -8.20
CA VAL A 39 11.18 3.30 -7.38
C VAL A 39 10.13 2.64 -8.27
N LEU A 40 9.80 1.37 -8.00
CA LEU A 40 8.60 0.71 -8.49
C LEU A 40 7.59 0.61 -7.33
N PHE A 41 6.51 1.38 -7.40
CA PHE A 41 5.51 1.52 -6.35
C PHE A 41 4.22 0.79 -6.75
N ILE A 42 4.01 -0.41 -6.20
CA ILE A 42 2.90 -1.30 -6.55
C ILE A 42 1.82 -1.22 -5.48
N VAL A 43 0.61 -0.84 -5.87
CA VAL A 43 -0.55 -0.73 -4.96
C VAL A 43 -1.69 -1.61 -5.47
N SER A 44 -2.15 -2.53 -4.65
CA SER A 44 -3.40 -3.28 -4.87
C SER A 44 -4.59 -2.52 -4.29
N ASP A 45 -5.81 -2.84 -4.72
CA ASP A 45 -7.05 -2.21 -4.28
C ASP A 45 -7.89 -3.21 -3.46
N ASP A 46 -8.24 -2.89 -2.21
CA ASP A 46 -9.02 -3.75 -1.32
C ASP A 46 -8.31 -5.08 -0.90
N LEU A 47 -6.99 -5.14 -0.87
CA LEU A 47 -6.27 -6.36 -0.50
C LEU A 47 -5.97 -6.41 1.00
N ASN A 48 -6.51 -7.42 1.68
CA ASN A 48 -6.10 -7.76 3.04
C ASN A 48 -4.85 -8.66 3.06
N ASN A 49 -4.44 -9.14 4.24
CA ASN A 49 -3.24 -9.96 4.38
C ASN A 49 -3.44 -11.45 4.00
N SER A 50 -4.41 -11.78 3.15
CA SER A 50 -4.62 -13.13 2.62
C SER A 50 -3.56 -13.48 1.58
N LEU A 51 -2.29 -13.60 2.00
CA LEU A 51 -1.11 -13.89 1.17
C LEU A 51 -0.26 -14.98 1.83
N GLY A 52 0.43 -15.79 1.02
CA GLY A 52 1.30 -16.88 1.50
C GLY A 52 2.38 -16.37 2.45
N CYS A 53 3.09 -15.29 2.10
CA CYS A 53 4.11 -14.70 2.95
C CYS A 53 3.59 -14.13 4.29
N TYR A 54 2.29 -13.88 4.43
CA TYR A 54 1.63 -13.53 5.70
C TYR A 54 1.03 -14.74 6.42
N GLY A 55 1.28 -15.96 5.92
CA GLY A 55 0.85 -17.21 6.56
C GLY A 55 -0.57 -17.64 6.22
N HIS A 56 -1.21 -17.05 5.20
CA HIS A 56 -2.55 -17.49 4.80
C HIS A 56 -2.52 -18.92 4.23
N PRO A 57 -3.33 -19.87 4.75
CA PRO A 57 -3.16 -21.29 4.43
C PRO A 57 -3.67 -21.68 3.04
N ILE A 58 -4.55 -20.89 2.44
CA ILE A 58 -5.27 -21.28 1.21
C ILE A 58 -4.79 -20.49 -0.01
N VAL A 59 -4.70 -19.17 0.09
CA VAL A 59 -4.39 -18.26 -1.05
C VAL A 59 -3.01 -18.56 -1.64
N LYS A 60 -2.94 -18.54 -2.97
CA LYS A 60 -1.71 -18.72 -3.74
C LYS A 60 -1.21 -17.36 -4.24
N SER A 61 -0.06 -16.93 -3.71
CA SER A 61 0.59 -15.67 -4.04
C SER A 61 2.11 -15.82 -4.24
N PRO A 62 2.56 -16.75 -5.10
CA PRO A 62 3.98 -17.11 -5.21
C PRO A 62 4.88 -15.96 -5.64
N ASN A 63 4.38 -14.97 -6.38
CA ASN A 63 5.18 -13.84 -6.85
C ASN A 63 5.35 -12.76 -5.76
N ILE A 64 4.31 -12.47 -4.99
CA ILE A 64 4.40 -11.58 -3.82
C ILE A 64 5.26 -12.25 -2.74
N ASP A 65 5.16 -13.58 -2.57
CA ASP A 65 6.01 -14.35 -1.67
C ASP A 65 7.50 -14.28 -2.10
N ARG A 66 7.78 -14.34 -3.42
CA ARG A 66 9.12 -14.13 -4.00
C ARG A 66 9.65 -12.71 -3.70
N LEU A 67 8.80 -11.69 -3.80
CA LEU A 67 9.17 -10.32 -3.43
C LEU A 67 9.49 -10.22 -1.92
N ALA A 68 8.68 -10.82 -1.06
CA ALA A 68 8.92 -10.86 0.38
C ALA A 68 10.25 -11.53 0.73
N ALA A 69 10.64 -12.58 -0.01
CA ALA A 69 11.93 -13.23 0.15
C ALA A 69 13.13 -12.34 -0.24
N ARG A 70 12.93 -11.32 -1.08
CA ARG A 70 13.95 -10.35 -1.51
C ARG A 70 13.97 -9.07 -0.65
N GLY A 71 12.97 -8.86 0.22
CA GLY A 71 12.76 -7.61 0.95
C GLY A 71 12.55 -7.79 2.44
N VAL A 72 12.11 -6.72 3.09
CA VAL A 72 11.56 -6.72 4.44
C VAL A 72 10.03 -6.71 4.34
N ARG A 73 9.37 -7.69 4.94
CA ARG A 73 7.93 -7.73 5.12
C ARG A 73 7.55 -7.08 6.46
N PHE A 74 6.69 -6.09 6.42
CA PHE A 74 6.15 -5.45 7.61
C PHE A 74 4.91 -6.21 8.09
N ASP A 75 5.01 -6.84 9.24
CA ASP A 75 3.95 -7.69 9.79
C ASP A 75 2.73 -6.89 10.25
N ARG A 76 2.92 -5.63 10.62
CA ARG A 76 1.92 -4.72 11.17
C ARG A 76 1.95 -3.36 10.48
N ALA A 77 1.52 -3.35 9.21
CA ALA A 77 1.34 -2.12 8.44
C ALA A 77 -0.15 -1.76 8.37
N TYR A 78 -0.49 -0.46 8.51
CA TYR A 78 -1.87 0.00 8.62
C TYR A 78 -2.13 1.22 7.74
N CYS A 79 -3.32 1.27 7.13
CA CYS A 79 -3.82 2.48 6.50
C CYS A 79 -4.30 3.47 7.56
N GLN A 80 -4.30 4.75 7.24
CA GLN A 80 -4.76 5.81 8.16
C GLN A 80 -6.27 6.01 8.11
N TYR A 81 -6.91 5.46 7.08
CA TYR A 81 -8.37 5.46 6.93
C TYR A 81 -8.76 4.29 6.02
N PRO A 82 -9.55 3.31 6.47
CA PRO A 82 -9.90 2.14 5.67
C PRO A 82 -10.96 2.43 4.59
N LEU A 83 -10.63 3.35 3.67
CA LEU A 83 -11.39 3.74 2.50
C LEU A 83 -10.45 4.30 1.43
N CYS A 84 -10.62 3.90 0.16
CA CYS A 84 -9.67 4.16 -0.92
C CYS A 84 -9.23 5.63 -1.04
N GLY A 85 -10.17 6.59 -1.19
CA GLY A 85 -9.84 8.00 -1.34
C GLY A 85 -9.02 8.57 -0.19
N PRO A 86 -9.52 8.52 1.06
CA PRO A 86 -8.79 9.01 2.22
C PRO A 86 -7.45 8.32 2.44
N SER A 87 -7.38 6.98 2.33
CA SER A 87 -6.13 6.25 2.51
C SER A 87 -5.08 6.61 1.48
N ARG A 88 -5.45 6.61 0.19
CA ARG A 88 -4.53 6.94 -0.92
C ARG A 88 -4.04 8.38 -0.85
N ASN A 89 -4.92 9.34 -0.52
CA ASN A 89 -4.48 10.72 -0.27
C ASN A 89 -3.52 10.80 0.92
N SER A 90 -3.79 10.10 2.03
CA SER A 90 -2.92 10.07 3.19
C SER A 90 -1.55 9.48 2.87
N MET A 91 -1.51 8.32 2.20
CA MET A 91 -0.29 7.64 1.78
C MET A 91 0.56 8.49 0.83
N LEU A 92 -0.07 9.11 -0.18
CA LEU A 92 0.63 9.89 -1.21
C LEU A 92 1.00 11.30 -0.76
N THR A 93 0.39 11.85 0.30
CA THR A 93 0.75 13.14 0.88
C THR A 93 1.64 13.03 2.12
N GLY A 94 1.75 11.84 2.73
CA GLY A 94 2.46 11.65 4.00
C GLY A 94 1.78 12.33 5.19
N LEU A 95 0.48 12.64 5.05
CA LEU A 95 -0.32 13.37 6.05
C LEU A 95 -1.52 12.54 6.49
N TYR A 96 -1.92 12.69 7.75
CA TYR A 96 -3.15 12.07 8.25
C TYR A 96 -4.40 12.66 7.60
N PRO A 97 -5.53 11.91 7.57
CA PRO A 97 -6.78 12.39 6.97
C PRO A 97 -7.32 13.69 7.57
N ASN A 98 -7.07 13.98 8.85
CA ASN A 98 -7.43 15.26 9.46
C ASN A 98 -6.59 16.42 8.89
N SER A 99 -5.31 16.19 8.58
CA SER A 99 -4.43 17.19 7.98
C SER A 99 -4.69 17.37 6.49
N THR A 100 -5.12 16.33 5.78
CA THR A 100 -5.53 16.48 4.38
C THR A 100 -6.96 17.02 4.24
N GLY A 101 -7.83 16.84 5.24
CA GLY A 101 -9.27 17.12 5.16
C GLY A 101 -10.04 16.08 4.30
N ILE A 102 -9.40 14.99 3.88
CA ILE A 102 -10.00 14.00 2.98
C ILE A 102 -10.59 12.84 3.77
N HIS A 103 -11.91 12.83 3.92
CA HIS A 103 -12.66 11.80 4.64
C HIS A 103 -13.69 11.06 3.75
N ALA A 104 -13.63 11.26 2.44
CA ALA A 104 -14.55 10.65 1.48
C ALA A 104 -13.89 10.41 0.13
N ASN A 105 -14.43 9.46 -0.64
CA ASN A 105 -13.93 9.12 -1.98
C ASN A 105 -14.12 10.23 -3.03
N SER A 106 -15.04 11.15 -2.78
CA SER A 106 -15.35 12.25 -3.67
C SER A 106 -14.37 13.43 -3.61
N LEU A 107 -13.35 13.35 -2.79
CA LEU A 107 -12.41 14.44 -2.52
C LEU A 107 -10.97 14.02 -2.85
N ILE A 108 -10.16 15.00 -3.29
CA ILE A 108 -8.73 14.88 -3.48
C ILE A 108 -8.02 16.03 -2.76
N PHE A 109 -6.80 15.79 -2.29
CA PHE A 109 -6.04 16.77 -1.47
C PHE A 109 -5.88 18.14 -2.13
N ARG A 110 -5.89 18.24 -3.47
CA ARG A 110 -5.85 19.53 -4.18
C ARG A 110 -7.05 20.45 -3.87
N GLN A 111 -8.15 19.89 -3.36
CA GLN A 111 -9.32 20.69 -2.94
C GLN A 111 -9.16 21.27 -1.54
N THR A 112 -8.19 20.84 -0.76
CA THR A 112 -8.01 21.23 0.65
C THR A 112 -6.64 21.84 0.91
N ILE A 113 -5.56 21.18 0.45
CA ILE A 113 -4.17 21.58 0.64
C ILE A 113 -3.45 21.70 -0.73
N PRO A 114 -3.88 22.57 -1.65
CA PRO A 114 -3.47 22.56 -3.05
C PRO A 114 -1.97 22.79 -3.31
N ARG A 115 -1.24 23.38 -2.35
CA ARG A 115 0.21 23.66 -2.48
C ARG A 115 1.08 22.53 -1.95
N HIS A 116 0.51 21.51 -1.29
CA HIS A 116 1.26 20.40 -0.78
C HIS A 116 1.76 19.52 -1.93
N HIS A 117 3.03 19.14 -1.94
CA HIS A 117 3.58 18.22 -2.93
C HIS A 117 3.28 16.78 -2.52
N SER A 118 2.67 16.01 -3.43
CA SER A 118 2.54 14.57 -3.25
C SER A 118 3.90 13.88 -3.37
N LEU A 119 4.01 12.64 -2.88
CA LEU A 119 5.20 11.80 -3.00
C LEU A 119 5.73 11.78 -4.45
N SER A 120 4.88 11.40 -5.41
CA SER A 120 5.24 11.35 -6.82
C SER A 120 5.57 12.72 -7.42
N GLN A 121 4.89 13.78 -6.99
CA GLN A 121 5.22 15.14 -7.40
C GLN A 121 6.60 15.57 -6.91
N ALA A 122 6.98 15.26 -5.67
CA ALA A 122 8.31 15.56 -5.15
C ALA A 122 9.40 14.88 -5.99
N PHE A 123 9.23 13.60 -6.32
CA PHE A 123 10.14 12.88 -7.23
C PHE A 123 10.21 13.53 -8.62
N ARG A 124 9.06 13.89 -9.19
CA ARG A 124 8.98 14.55 -10.51
C ARG A 124 9.72 15.89 -10.51
N LEU A 125 9.52 16.72 -9.48
CA LEU A 125 10.16 18.03 -9.36
C LEU A 125 11.67 17.92 -9.14
N ASP A 126 12.13 16.80 -8.56
CA ASP A 126 13.55 16.52 -8.33
C ASP A 126 14.21 15.75 -9.50
N GLY A 127 13.59 15.74 -10.68
CA GLY A 127 14.15 15.24 -11.92
C GLY A 127 13.90 13.77 -12.24
N TYR A 128 13.22 13.01 -11.39
CA TYR A 128 12.79 11.65 -11.72
C TYR A 128 11.76 11.67 -12.87
N PHE A 129 11.75 10.62 -13.69
CA PHE A 129 10.60 10.32 -14.51
C PHE A 129 9.50 9.78 -13.61
N ALA A 130 8.41 10.51 -13.43
CA ALA A 130 7.28 10.11 -12.61
C ALA A 130 6.11 9.65 -13.49
N GLY A 131 5.84 8.35 -13.49
CA GLY A 131 4.73 7.75 -14.24
C GLY A 131 3.79 6.97 -13.37
N ARG A 132 2.50 6.90 -13.74
CA ARG A 132 1.54 6.00 -13.15
C ARG A 132 0.78 5.19 -14.20
N ILE A 133 0.38 3.99 -13.80
CA ILE A 133 -0.42 3.07 -14.60
C ILE A 133 -1.54 2.54 -13.70
N GLY A 134 -2.80 2.72 -14.07
CA GLY A 134 -3.95 2.28 -13.30
C GLY A 134 -4.24 3.13 -12.05
N LYS A 135 -4.73 2.51 -10.97
CA LYS A 135 -5.37 3.19 -9.83
C LYS A 135 -4.38 3.61 -8.74
N LEU A 136 -3.97 4.87 -8.69
CA LEU A 136 -3.15 5.42 -7.60
C LEU A 136 -3.97 6.29 -6.64
N TYR A 137 -4.71 7.27 -7.13
CA TYR A 137 -5.76 7.96 -6.39
C TYR A 137 -7.10 7.21 -6.49
N HIS A 138 -8.21 7.84 -6.16
CA HIS A 138 -9.48 7.14 -6.16
C HIS A 138 -10.10 6.99 -7.55
N TYR A 139 -10.54 5.79 -7.87
CA TYR A 139 -11.36 5.44 -9.02
C TYR A 139 -12.67 4.80 -8.57
N ASN A 140 -13.75 5.18 -9.18
CA ASN A 140 -15.04 4.52 -8.99
C ASN A 140 -15.07 3.22 -9.82
N VAL A 141 -14.60 2.12 -9.25
CA VAL A 141 -14.52 0.80 -9.91
C VAL A 141 -15.93 0.18 -10.01
N PRO A 142 -16.33 -0.41 -11.15
CA PRO A 142 -15.60 -0.49 -12.42
C PRO A 142 -15.76 0.73 -13.34
N LYS A 143 -16.66 1.68 -13.03
CA LYS A 143 -17.09 2.73 -13.97
C LYS A 143 -15.98 3.66 -14.44
N SER A 144 -14.99 3.94 -13.60
CA SER A 144 -13.88 4.84 -13.93
C SER A 144 -12.67 4.12 -14.52
N VAL A 145 -12.67 2.78 -14.61
CA VAL A 145 -11.61 2.01 -15.28
C VAL A 145 -11.55 2.43 -16.75
N GLY A 146 -10.36 2.70 -17.26
CA GLY A 146 -10.16 3.26 -18.60
C GLY A 146 -10.23 4.79 -18.68
N THR A 147 -10.33 5.48 -17.54
CA THR A 147 -10.34 6.96 -17.45
C THR A 147 -9.26 7.44 -16.47
N ASN A 148 -9.06 8.75 -16.38
CA ASN A 148 -8.14 9.32 -15.39
C ASN A 148 -8.65 9.19 -13.94
N GLY A 149 -9.93 8.83 -13.74
CA GLY A 149 -10.51 8.75 -12.41
C GLY A 149 -10.51 10.09 -11.69
N HIS A 150 -10.26 10.04 -10.37
CA HIS A 150 -10.16 11.19 -9.49
C HIS A 150 -8.69 11.41 -9.13
N ASP A 151 -7.88 11.87 -10.10
CA ASP A 151 -6.42 11.88 -10.03
C ASP A 151 -5.84 13.28 -9.82
N ASP A 152 -4.53 13.33 -9.52
CA ASP A 152 -3.75 14.57 -9.43
C ASP A 152 -2.76 14.67 -10.60
N PRO A 153 -3.07 15.44 -11.65
CA PRO A 153 -2.19 15.59 -12.80
C PRO A 153 -0.84 16.24 -12.45
N GLY A 154 -0.72 16.95 -11.33
CA GLY A 154 0.54 17.49 -10.83
C GLY A 154 1.54 16.45 -10.37
N SER A 155 1.07 15.25 -10.08
CA SER A 155 1.90 14.15 -9.60
C SER A 155 2.69 13.43 -10.71
N TRP A 156 2.28 13.51 -11.99
CA TRP A 156 2.71 12.61 -13.04
C TRP A 156 3.19 13.32 -14.31
N GLU A 157 4.12 12.70 -15.04
CA GLU A 157 4.49 13.02 -16.41
C GLU A 157 3.79 12.10 -17.43
N LEU A 158 3.48 10.88 -17.00
CA LEU A 158 2.79 9.89 -17.81
C LEU A 158 1.67 9.25 -17.00
N GLU A 159 0.50 9.13 -17.62
CA GLU A 159 -0.66 8.44 -17.06
C GLU A 159 -1.19 7.44 -18.10
N LEU A 160 -1.25 6.16 -17.76
CA LEU A 160 -1.83 5.11 -18.59
C LEU A 160 -3.02 4.48 -17.87
N ASN A 161 -4.13 4.36 -18.60
CA ASN A 161 -5.41 3.90 -18.06
C ASN A 161 -6.07 2.89 -19.02
N PRO A 162 -5.51 1.68 -19.18
CA PRO A 162 -6.15 0.67 -20.01
C PRO A 162 -7.48 0.19 -19.41
N ALA A 163 -8.32 -0.37 -20.26
CA ALA A 163 -9.55 -1.05 -19.87
C ALA A 163 -9.70 -2.32 -20.69
N GLY A 164 -9.78 -3.44 -20.01
CA GLY A 164 -9.90 -4.77 -20.59
C GLY A 164 -11.35 -5.25 -20.72
N CYS A 165 -11.50 -6.53 -21.07
CA CYS A 165 -12.79 -7.19 -21.26
C CYS A 165 -13.67 -7.15 -20.00
N ASP A 166 -13.04 -7.23 -18.82
CA ASP A 166 -13.69 -7.17 -17.51
C ASP A 166 -14.45 -5.86 -17.27
N ARG A 167 -14.07 -4.77 -17.98
CA ARG A 167 -14.74 -3.49 -17.94
C ARG A 167 -15.63 -3.24 -19.17
N LEU A 168 -15.16 -3.60 -20.36
CA LEU A 168 -15.79 -3.17 -21.62
C LEU A 168 -16.84 -4.16 -22.13
N GLU A 169 -16.71 -5.45 -21.83
CA GLU A 169 -17.50 -6.51 -22.45
C GLU A 169 -18.27 -7.39 -21.45
N GLU A 170 -17.66 -7.70 -20.30
CA GLU A 170 -18.17 -8.73 -19.38
C GLU A 170 -19.07 -8.19 -18.27
N GLU A 171 -19.25 -6.88 -18.12
CA GLU A 171 -20.11 -6.29 -17.08
C GLU A 171 -21.52 -6.92 -17.03
N PRO A 172 -22.20 -7.25 -18.16
CA PRO A 172 -23.52 -7.90 -18.15
C PRO A 172 -23.54 -9.33 -17.56
N GLN A 173 -22.38 -10.00 -17.49
CA GLN A 173 -22.22 -11.36 -17.00
C GLN A 173 -21.90 -11.41 -15.50
N ILE A 174 -21.53 -10.25 -14.90
CA ILE A 174 -21.13 -10.17 -13.50
C ILE A 174 -22.31 -10.45 -12.59
N PHE A 175 -22.19 -11.44 -11.71
CA PHE A 175 -23.11 -11.62 -10.60
C PHE A 175 -22.97 -10.46 -9.61
N SER A 176 -24.08 -9.98 -9.06
CA SER A 176 -24.08 -8.95 -8.02
C SER A 176 -25.23 -9.17 -7.04
N LEU A 177 -24.96 -9.01 -5.74
CA LEU A 177 -25.98 -9.04 -4.68
C LEU A 177 -27.10 -8.02 -4.92
N ARG A 178 -26.75 -6.88 -5.52
CA ARG A 178 -27.71 -5.85 -5.97
C ARG A 178 -27.65 -5.76 -7.47
N LYS A 179 -28.63 -6.36 -8.13
CA LYS A 179 -28.70 -6.41 -9.60
C LYS A 179 -28.39 -5.03 -10.24
N GLY A 180 -27.41 -5.00 -11.15
CA GLY A 180 -26.98 -3.81 -11.87
C GLY A 180 -26.18 -2.79 -11.04
N SER A 181 -25.76 -3.15 -9.81
CA SER A 181 -24.87 -2.34 -8.97
C SER A 181 -23.55 -3.06 -8.78
N PHE A 182 -22.43 -2.37 -9.03
CA PHE A 182 -21.08 -2.91 -8.92
C PHE A 182 -20.20 -1.97 -8.09
N GLY A 183 -19.05 -2.46 -7.64
CA GLY A 183 -18.06 -1.69 -6.90
C GLY A 183 -18.41 -1.38 -5.44
N GLY A 184 -19.64 -1.01 -5.17
CA GLY A 184 -20.13 -0.76 -3.80
C GLY A 184 -20.79 -1.97 -3.14
N THR A 185 -21.11 -3.02 -3.87
CA THR A 185 -21.72 -4.27 -3.40
C THR A 185 -20.87 -5.47 -3.80
N LEU A 186 -21.04 -6.59 -3.12
CA LEU A 186 -20.33 -7.83 -3.47
C LEU A 186 -20.81 -8.32 -4.85
N SER A 187 -19.85 -8.55 -5.72
CA SER A 187 -20.07 -8.93 -7.11
C SER A 187 -18.86 -9.67 -7.66
N TRP A 188 -19.05 -10.66 -8.54
CA TRP A 188 -17.95 -11.47 -9.07
C TRP A 188 -18.27 -12.12 -10.42
N LEU A 189 -17.19 -12.54 -11.10
CA LEU A 189 -17.25 -13.30 -12.34
C LEU A 189 -16.01 -14.17 -12.51
N ALA A 190 -16.19 -15.46 -12.78
CA ALA A 190 -15.15 -16.32 -13.32
C ALA A 190 -15.15 -16.19 -14.86
N SER A 191 -14.28 -15.32 -15.37
CA SER A 191 -14.20 -15.00 -16.79
C SER A 191 -13.68 -16.18 -17.62
N SER A 192 -14.23 -16.36 -18.82
CA SER A 192 -13.71 -17.33 -19.80
C SER A 192 -12.63 -16.76 -20.70
N ARG A 193 -12.32 -15.47 -20.57
CA ARG A 193 -11.28 -14.76 -21.35
C ARG A 193 -9.89 -15.08 -20.78
N PRO A 194 -8.84 -15.03 -21.59
CA PRO A 194 -7.46 -15.20 -21.14
C PRO A 194 -6.97 -13.97 -20.37
N ASP A 195 -5.81 -14.10 -19.70
CA ASP A 195 -5.25 -13.06 -18.82
C ASP A 195 -5.07 -11.74 -19.55
N GLU A 196 -4.48 -11.78 -20.75
CA GLU A 196 -4.10 -10.61 -21.56
C GLU A 196 -5.27 -9.71 -21.95
N ASP A 197 -6.50 -10.23 -21.93
CA ASP A 197 -7.68 -9.45 -22.22
C ASP A 197 -8.18 -8.63 -21.03
N HIS A 198 -7.68 -8.90 -19.82
CA HIS A 198 -8.13 -8.24 -18.59
C HIS A 198 -7.35 -6.97 -18.26
N THR A 199 -8.01 -6.01 -17.62
CA THR A 199 -7.44 -4.71 -17.26
C THR A 199 -6.12 -4.83 -16.51
N ASP A 200 -6.03 -5.66 -15.45
CA ASP A 200 -4.81 -5.74 -14.63
C ASP A 200 -3.64 -6.38 -15.39
N ALA A 201 -3.88 -7.25 -16.37
CA ALA A 201 -2.83 -7.75 -17.24
C ALA A 201 -2.31 -6.67 -18.23
N MET A 202 -3.22 -5.84 -18.75
CA MET A 202 -2.83 -4.69 -19.58
C MET A 202 -2.00 -3.67 -18.79
N LEU A 203 -2.28 -3.48 -17.47
CA LEU A 203 -1.42 -2.65 -16.61
C LEU A 203 0.01 -3.17 -16.54
N ALA A 204 0.19 -4.50 -16.48
CA ALA A 204 1.50 -5.12 -16.48
C ALA A 204 2.22 -4.97 -17.83
N ASP A 205 1.50 -5.07 -18.96
CA ASP A 205 2.05 -4.82 -20.29
C ASP A 205 2.52 -3.37 -20.46
N ASP A 206 1.69 -2.42 -20.05
CA ASP A 206 2.02 -0.99 -20.06
C ASP A 206 3.24 -0.69 -19.17
N ALA A 207 3.33 -1.33 -18.01
CA ALA A 207 4.47 -1.17 -17.11
C ALA A 207 5.75 -1.71 -17.73
N HIS A 208 5.72 -2.90 -18.34
CA HIS A 208 6.86 -3.44 -19.09
C HIS A 208 7.32 -2.48 -20.20
N TRP A 209 6.37 -1.95 -20.97
CA TRP A 209 6.65 -0.97 -22.02
C TRP A 209 7.31 0.32 -21.48
N VAL A 210 6.88 0.82 -20.33
CA VAL A 210 7.49 2.00 -19.67
C VAL A 210 8.90 1.66 -19.18
N LEU A 211 9.05 0.52 -18.47
CA LEU A 211 10.34 0.06 -17.95
C LEU A 211 11.39 -0.15 -19.04
N GLN A 212 11.00 -0.67 -20.22
CA GLN A 212 11.88 -0.77 -21.38
C GLN A 212 12.43 0.59 -21.83
N ARG A 213 11.68 1.66 -21.68
CA ARG A 213 12.12 3.03 -22.00
C ARG A 213 13.04 3.58 -20.94
N CYS A 214 12.71 3.35 -19.69
CA CYS A 214 13.57 3.72 -18.56
C CYS A 214 14.92 3.01 -18.62
N ALA A 215 14.96 1.72 -18.99
CA ALA A 215 16.19 0.96 -19.15
C ALA A 215 17.13 1.52 -20.22
N LYS A 216 16.62 2.26 -21.23
CA LYS A 216 17.39 2.97 -22.25
C LYS A 216 17.86 4.36 -21.81
N ARG A 217 17.37 4.87 -20.72
CA ARG A 217 17.63 6.22 -20.17
C ARG A 217 18.10 6.11 -18.73
N ARG A 218 19.20 5.38 -18.50
CA ARG A 218 19.76 5.15 -17.14
C ARG A 218 20.35 6.41 -16.50
N ASP A 219 20.49 7.48 -17.29
CA ASP A 219 20.86 8.82 -16.84
C ASP A 219 19.74 9.54 -16.06
N ARG A 220 18.51 9.01 -16.08
CA ARG A 220 17.37 9.56 -15.39
C ARG A 220 16.64 8.46 -14.58
N PRO A 221 16.64 8.53 -13.25
CA PRO A 221 15.91 7.57 -12.42
C PRO A 221 14.40 7.73 -12.62
N PHE A 222 13.63 6.69 -12.27
CA PHE A 222 12.19 6.69 -12.37
C PHE A 222 11.50 6.45 -11.03
N PHE A 223 10.32 7.05 -10.88
CA PHE A 223 9.27 6.69 -9.94
C PHE A 223 8.07 6.18 -10.75
N LEU A 224 7.94 4.86 -10.88
CA LEU A 224 6.83 4.24 -11.60
C LEU A 224 5.85 3.64 -10.60
N ALA A 225 4.63 4.16 -10.58
CA ALA A 225 3.55 3.65 -9.77
C ALA A 225 2.60 2.79 -10.61
N VAL A 226 2.32 1.56 -10.15
CA VAL A 226 1.38 0.64 -10.78
C VAL A 226 0.28 0.30 -9.79
N GLY A 227 -0.94 0.70 -10.10
CA GLY A 227 -2.11 0.49 -9.24
C GLY A 227 -3.06 -0.54 -9.82
N PHE A 228 -3.01 -1.78 -9.33
CA PHE A 228 -3.93 -2.84 -9.72
C PHE A 228 -5.33 -2.58 -9.16
N TYR A 229 -6.35 -2.98 -9.92
CA TYR A 229 -7.74 -2.90 -9.49
C TYR A 229 -8.17 -4.11 -8.65
N ARG A 230 -7.52 -5.27 -8.85
CA ARG A 230 -7.85 -6.47 -8.07
C ARG A 230 -7.14 -6.45 -6.70
N PRO A 231 -7.80 -7.02 -5.68
CA PRO A 231 -9.09 -7.73 -5.67
C PRO A 231 -10.34 -6.87 -5.38
N HIS A 232 -10.40 -5.57 -5.70
CA HIS A 232 -11.62 -4.75 -5.52
C HIS A 232 -12.82 -5.36 -6.28
N THR A 233 -14.03 -5.24 -5.72
CA THR A 233 -15.26 -5.66 -6.39
C THR A 233 -15.53 -4.84 -7.66
N PRO A 234 -16.07 -5.47 -8.72
CA PRO A 234 -16.38 -6.89 -8.89
C PRO A 234 -15.11 -7.74 -8.92
N TYR A 235 -15.11 -8.89 -8.22
CA TYR A 235 -13.99 -9.83 -8.24
C TYR A 235 -14.01 -10.58 -9.57
N VAL A 236 -13.33 -10.06 -10.58
CA VAL A 236 -13.25 -10.69 -11.91
C VAL A 236 -11.84 -11.21 -12.13
N ALA A 237 -11.73 -12.50 -12.42
CA ALA A 237 -10.50 -13.16 -12.80
C ALA A 237 -10.77 -14.28 -13.80
N PRO A 238 -9.79 -14.67 -14.66
CA PRO A 238 -9.92 -15.85 -15.51
C PRO A 238 -10.20 -17.14 -14.73
N LYS A 239 -11.04 -18.02 -15.26
CA LYS A 239 -11.48 -19.26 -14.61
C LYS A 239 -10.36 -20.10 -14.01
N LYS A 240 -9.18 -20.16 -14.66
CA LYS A 240 -8.04 -20.94 -14.17
C LYS A 240 -7.60 -20.53 -12.76
N TYR A 241 -7.84 -19.28 -12.33
CA TYR A 241 -7.51 -18.83 -10.99
C TYR A 241 -8.53 -19.23 -9.94
N PHE A 242 -9.73 -19.69 -10.34
CA PHE A 242 -10.74 -20.27 -9.44
C PHE A 242 -10.48 -21.76 -9.14
N GLU A 243 -9.82 -22.49 -10.06
CA GLU A 243 -9.55 -23.92 -9.93
C GLU A 243 -8.83 -24.32 -8.64
N PRO A 244 -7.83 -23.55 -8.12
CA PRO A 244 -7.17 -23.89 -6.86
C PRO A 244 -8.05 -23.74 -5.61
N TYR A 245 -9.26 -23.23 -5.73
CA TYR A 245 -10.17 -22.86 -4.65
C TYR A 245 -11.54 -23.56 -4.74
N PRO A 246 -11.65 -24.88 -4.49
CA PRO A 246 -12.93 -25.59 -4.52
C PRO A 246 -13.94 -24.95 -3.54
N LEU A 247 -15.20 -24.75 -3.97
CA LEU A 247 -16.22 -24.04 -3.18
C LEU A 247 -16.50 -24.70 -1.83
N ASP A 248 -16.49 -26.02 -1.76
CA ASP A 248 -16.72 -26.80 -0.54
C ASP A 248 -15.60 -26.65 0.50
N GLN A 249 -14.41 -26.17 0.08
CA GLN A 249 -13.27 -25.90 0.95
C GLN A 249 -13.15 -24.42 1.37
N MET A 250 -14.01 -23.54 0.86
CA MET A 250 -13.95 -22.13 1.23
C MET A 250 -14.49 -21.93 2.65
N PRO A 251 -13.71 -21.30 3.54
CA PRO A 251 -14.10 -21.07 4.91
C PRO A 251 -15.24 -20.05 4.98
N VAL A 252 -16.21 -20.29 5.86
CA VAL A 252 -17.23 -19.30 6.21
C VAL A 252 -17.08 -18.99 7.68
N VAL A 253 -16.93 -17.71 8.01
CA VAL A 253 -16.82 -17.27 9.40
C VAL A 253 -18.09 -17.61 10.16
N GLN A 254 -17.92 -18.26 11.32
CA GLN A 254 -19.01 -18.67 12.21
C GLN A 254 -18.89 -17.92 13.54
N GLY A 255 -20.00 -17.82 14.27
CA GLY A 255 -20.02 -17.26 15.64
C GLY A 255 -19.95 -15.73 15.71
N TRP A 256 -20.02 -15.05 14.58
CA TRP A 256 -19.94 -13.59 14.51
C TRP A 256 -21.15 -12.92 15.21
N GLU A 257 -22.30 -13.59 15.32
CA GLU A 257 -23.47 -13.07 16.05
C GLU A 257 -23.21 -12.95 17.55
N GLU A 258 -22.39 -13.83 18.12
CA GLU A 258 -21.98 -13.75 19.53
C GLU A 258 -20.94 -12.68 19.73
N ASP A 259 -19.94 -12.63 18.86
CA ASP A 259 -18.86 -11.65 18.82
C ASP A 259 -19.38 -10.20 18.77
N GLN A 260 -20.42 -9.94 17.95
CA GLN A 260 -21.00 -8.59 17.84
C GLN A 260 -21.64 -8.04 19.12
N LYS A 261 -21.88 -8.87 20.14
CA LYS A 261 -22.63 -8.44 21.36
C LYS A 261 -21.83 -7.47 22.25
N ASP A 262 -20.52 -7.54 22.24
CA ASP A 262 -19.67 -6.67 23.04
C ASP A 262 -19.03 -5.52 22.23
N ILE A 263 -19.29 -5.47 20.91
CA ILE A 263 -18.81 -4.41 20.01
C ILE A 263 -19.75 -3.21 20.08
N PRO A 264 -19.23 -1.98 20.28
CA PRO A 264 -20.03 -0.77 20.19
C PRO A 264 -20.72 -0.64 18.83
N LYS A 265 -21.96 -0.15 18.82
CA LYS A 265 -22.75 0.01 17.59
C LYS A 265 -22.01 0.75 16.45
N LEU A 266 -21.15 1.72 16.79
CA LEU A 266 -20.36 2.46 15.79
C LEU A 266 -19.23 1.62 15.21
N GLY A 267 -18.70 0.62 15.92
CA GLY A 267 -17.74 -0.37 15.44
C GLY A 267 -18.31 -1.16 14.27
N LEU A 268 -19.57 -1.58 14.39
CA LEU A 268 -20.33 -2.30 13.35
C LEU A 268 -20.89 -1.38 12.24
N GLY A 269 -20.62 -0.08 12.28
CA GLY A 269 -21.23 0.91 11.38
C GLY A 269 -20.81 0.82 9.90
N SER A 270 -19.99 -0.17 9.52
CA SER A 270 -19.68 -0.51 8.12
C SER A 270 -20.60 -1.56 7.53
N HIS A 271 -21.43 -2.22 8.35
CA HIS A 271 -22.40 -3.19 7.89
C HIS A 271 -23.35 -2.58 6.84
N LYS A 272 -23.60 -3.32 5.77
CA LYS A 272 -24.53 -2.93 4.70
C LYS A 272 -25.73 -3.89 4.66
N LYS A 273 -26.89 -3.32 4.41
CA LYS A 273 -28.14 -4.08 4.37
C LYS A 273 -28.14 -5.20 3.31
N ASP A 274 -27.42 -5.04 2.20
CA ASP A 274 -27.27 -6.07 1.18
C ASP A 274 -26.45 -7.28 1.65
N HIS A 275 -25.63 -7.15 2.70
CA HIS A 275 -24.93 -8.30 3.30
C HIS A 275 -25.87 -9.31 3.98
N GLU A 276 -27.08 -8.88 4.38
CA GLU A 276 -28.13 -9.77 4.91
C GLU A 276 -28.65 -10.77 3.87
N LEU A 277 -28.39 -10.54 2.57
CA LEU A 277 -28.76 -11.45 1.48
C LEU A 277 -27.76 -12.61 1.32
N LEU A 278 -26.63 -12.59 2.03
CA LEU A 278 -25.58 -13.59 1.90
C LEU A 278 -26.00 -14.91 2.59
N THR A 279 -26.30 -15.93 1.78
CA THR A 279 -26.32 -17.33 2.22
C THR A 279 -24.88 -17.85 2.35
N ASP A 280 -24.67 -18.98 3.03
CA ASP A 280 -23.33 -19.59 3.13
C ASP A 280 -22.75 -19.95 1.75
N ASP A 281 -23.60 -20.35 0.80
CA ASP A 281 -23.15 -20.60 -0.57
C ASP A 281 -22.67 -19.33 -1.27
N LEU A 282 -23.34 -18.20 -1.09
CA LEU A 282 -22.89 -16.90 -1.63
C LEU A 282 -21.64 -16.40 -0.92
N ARG A 283 -21.51 -16.64 0.40
CA ARG A 283 -20.28 -16.33 1.15
C ARG A 283 -19.09 -17.11 0.60
N ARG A 284 -19.23 -18.44 0.38
CA ARG A 284 -18.17 -19.26 -0.24
C ARG A 284 -17.82 -18.78 -1.63
N GLN A 285 -18.81 -18.45 -2.47
CA GLN A 285 -18.56 -17.91 -3.81
C GLN A 285 -17.81 -16.58 -3.78
N ALA A 286 -18.18 -15.67 -2.87
CA ALA A 286 -17.50 -14.40 -2.71
C ALA A 286 -16.03 -14.58 -2.26
N ILE A 287 -15.77 -15.47 -1.31
CA ILE A 287 -14.43 -15.80 -0.81
C ILE A 287 -13.59 -16.45 -1.92
N GLN A 288 -14.16 -17.42 -2.65
CA GLN A 288 -13.49 -18.05 -3.79
C GLN A 288 -13.07 -17.02 -4.83
N ALA A 289 -13.98 -16.12 -5.20
CA ALA A 289 -13.73 -15.10 -6.21
C ALA A 289 -12.71 -14.05 -5.75
N TYR A 290 -12.71 -13.70 -4.46
CA TYR A 290 -11.72 -12.82 -3.87
C TYR A 290 -10.32 -13.47 -3.92
N TYR A 291 -10.18 -14.75 -3.53
CA TYR A 291 -8.92 -15.48 -3.59
C TYR A 291 -8.43 -15.68 -5.03
N ALA A 292 -9.33 -15.97 -5.96
CA ALA A 292 -9.00 -16.06 -7.39
C ALA A 292 -8.48 -14.72 -7.94
N SER A 293 -9.12 -13.60 -7.53
CA SER A 293 -8.68 -12.26 -7.91
C SER A 293 -7.31 -11.90 -7.34
N ILE A 294 -6.99 -12.33 -6.11
CA ILE A 294 -5.65 -12.17 -5.52
C ILE A 294 -4.61 -12.94 -6.34
N SER A 295 -4.88 -14.20 -6.68
CA SER A 295 -3.93 -15.01 -7.46
C SER A 295 -3.74 -14.49 -8.89
N PHE A 296 -4.77 -13.94 -9.50
CA PHE A 296 -4.65 -13.26 -10.80
C PHE A 296 -3.78 -12.01 -10.70
N MET A 297 -4.00 -11.17 -9.71
CA MET A 297 -3.18 -9.96 -9.46
C MET A 297 -1.73 -10.34 -9.13
N ASP A 298 -1.51 -11.36 -8.30
CA ASP A 298 -0.18 -11.89 -7.99
C ASP A 298 0.60 -12.28 -9.24
N ALA A 299 -0.06 -12.93 -10.21
CA ALA A 299 0.56 -13.25 -11.48
C ALA A 299 1.02 -11.99 -12.26
N GLN A 300 0.25 -10.89 -12.18
CA GLN A 300 0.63 -9.64 -12.82
C GLN A 300 1.77 -8.94 -12.06
N VAL A 301 1.80 -9.01 -10.73
CA VAL A 301 2.96 -8.58 -9.93
C VAL A 301 4.21 -9.35 -10.36
N GLY A 302 4.09 -10.67 -10.59
CA GLY A 302 5.18 -11.49 -11.10
C GLY A 302 5.79 -10.94 -12.40
N ARG A 303 4.95 -10.53 -13.34
CA ARG A 303 5.40 -9.95 -14.63
C ARG A 303 6.15 -8.63 -14.46
N LEU A 304 5.78 -7.81 -13.45
CA LEU A 304 6.53 -6.59 -13.13
C LEU A 304 7.92 -6.91 -12.58
N LEU A 305 8.03 -7.89 -11.68
CA LEU A 305 9.31 -8.31 -11.10
C LEU A 305 10.22 -8.93 -12.19
N ASP A 306 9.65 -9.76 -13.06
CA ASP A 306 10.38 -10.36 -14.19
C ASP A 306 10.88 -9.28 -15.15
N SER A 307 10.08 -8.24 -15.41
CA SER A 307 10.49 -7.08 -16.21
C SER A 307 11.69 -6.34 -15.64
N LEU A 308 11.75 -6.15 -14.31
CA LEU A 308 12.93 -5.55 -13.67
C LEU A 308 14.18 -6.43 -13.84
N ASP A 309 14.02 -7.74 -13.63
CA ASP A 309 15.11 -8.71 -13.75
C ASP A 309 15.62 -8.78 -15.22
N GLU A 310 14.74 -8.92 -16.21
CA GLU A 310 15.05 -8.99 -17.65
C GLU A 310 15.72 -7.72 -18.18
N LEU A 311 15.31 -6.55 -17.71
CA LEU A 311 15.85 -5.26 -18.15
C LEU A 311 17.09 -4.82 -17.36
N GLY A 312 17.55 -5.62 -16.39
CA GLY A 312 18.70 -5.31 -15.54
C GLY A 312 18.51 -4.05 -14.70
N LEU A 313 17.28 -3.84 -14.18
CA LEU A 313 16.89 -2.71 -13.35
C LEU A 313 16.75 -3.10 -11.87
N ALA A 314 16.67 -4.41 -11.56
CA ALA A 314 16.32 -4.88 -10.23
C ALA A 314 17.29 -4.42 -9.13
N ASP A 315 18.60 -4.42 -9.40
CA ASP A 315 19.63 -4.11 -8.39
C ASP A 315 19.62 -2.64 -7.93
N ASN A 316 19.10 -1.73 -8.78
CA ASN A 316 18.99 -0.30 -8.47
C ASN A 316 17.53 0.18 -8.40
N THR A 317 16.58 -0.70 -8.05
CA THR A 317 15.18 -0.34 -7.91
C THR A 317 14.65 -0.72 -6.53
N ILE A 318 14.15 0.27 -5.79
CA ILE A 318 13.35 0.04 -4.59
C ILE A 318 11.95 -0.39 -5.05
N VAL A 319 11.53 -1.59 -4.69
CA VAL A 319 10.20 -2.11 -4.97
C VAL A 319 9.36 -2.03 -3.70
N VAL A 320 8.26 -1.30 -3.76
CA VAL A 320 7.24 -1.25 -2.69
C VAL A 320 6.00 -1.98 -3.18
N PHE A 321 5.51 -2.94 -2.41
CA PHE A 321 4.21 -3.57 -2.62
C PHE A 321 3.32 -3.34 -1.40
N THR A 322 2.11 -2.81 -1.61
CA THR A 322 1.12 -2.58 -0.55
C THR A 322 -0.31 -2.59 -1.09
N SER A 323 -1.28 -2.48 -0.18
CA SER A 323 -2.69 -2.17 -0.47
C SER A 323 -3.05 -0.80 0.08
N ASP A 324 -4.12 -0.20 -0.43
CA ASP A 324 -4.64 1.06 0.11
C ASP A 324 -5.33 0.90 1.47
N HIS A 325 -6.00 -0.21 1.72
CA HIS A 325 -6.58 -0.64 3.01
C HIS A 325 -6.82 -2.16 2.97
N GLY A 326 -7.19 -2.72 4.11
CA GLY A 326 -7.58 -4.11 4.22
C GLY A 326 -9.04 -4.37 3.81
N TYR A 327 -9.57 -5.58 4.11
CA TYR A 327 -10.88 -6.01 3.65
C TYR A 327 -11.43 -7.16 4.50
N HIS A 328 -12.70 -7.09 4.91
CA HIS A 328 -13.42 -8.16 5.57
C HIS A 328 -14.01 -9.17 4.58
N MET A 329 -13.94 -10.43 4.95
CA MET A 329 -14.56 -11.55 4.25
C MET A 329 -15.54 -12.33 5.14
N GLY A 330 -16.17 -11.65 6.10
CA GLY A 330 -17.17 -12.20 7.04
C GLY A 330 -16.78 -12.07 8.51
N GLU A 331 -15.54 -11.70 8.83
CA GLU A 331 -15.08 -11.48 10.18
C GLU A 331 -15.95 -10.39 10.86
N HIS A 332 -16.30 -10.59 12.12
CA HIS A 332 -17.25 -9.75 12.87
C HIS A 332 -18.63 -9.59 12.20
N GLY A 333 -19.01 -10.52 11.29
CA GLY A 333 -20.21 -10.39 10.44
C GLY A 333 -20.12 -9.25 9.43
N LEU A 334 -18.94 -8.67 9.25
CA LEU A 334 -18.68 -7.55 8.34
C LEU A 334 -18.13 -8.05 6.99
N TRP A 335 -18.40 -7.30 5.97
CA TRP A 335 -17.86 -7.49 4.63
C TRP A 335 -17.32 -6.17 4.09
N GLN A 336 -16.33 -6.27 3.22
CA GLN A 336 -15.69 -5.10 2.62
C GLN A 336 -14.86 -4.31 3.65
N LYS A 337 -14.99 -3.02 3.75
CA LYS A 337 -14.08 -2.09 4.43
C LYS A 337 -14.81 -1.11 5.35
N MET A 338 -14.13 -0.07 5.82
CA MET A 338 -14.69 1.00 6.65
C MET A 338 -14.85 0.65 8.13
N SER A 339 -14.31 -0.47 8.63
CA SER A 339 -14.18 -0.74 10.06
C SER A 339 -12.80 -0.34 10.58
N LEU A 340 -12.59 -0.35 11.88
CA LEU A 340 -11.30 -0.13 12.53
C LEU A 340 -10.65 -1.44 13.02
N PHE A 341 -11.24 -2.58 12.70
CA PHE A 341 -10.69 -3.91 12.97
C PHE A 341 -9.47 -4.22 12.11
N GLU A 342 -8.74 -5.26 12.51
CA GLU A 342 -7.49 -5.69 11.89
C GLU A 342 -7.66 -5.93 10.37
N GLU A 343 -8.73 -6.64 9.97
CA GLU A 343 -8.97 -7.02 8.58
C GLU A 343 -9.14 -5.82 7.64
N SER A 344 -9.74 -4.73 8.13
CA SER A 344 -10.01 -3.54 7.33
C SER A 344 -8.91 -2.49 7.40
N ALA A 345 -8.18 -2.42 8.51
CA ALA A 345 -7.15 -1.40 8.73
C ALA A 345 -5.74 -1.88 8.38
N ARG A 346 -5.43 -3.18 8.58
CA ARG A 346 -4.13 -3.77 8.30
C ARG A 346 -3.99 -4.08 6.81
N VAL A 347 -2.81 -3.79 6.28
CA VAL A 347 -2.45 -4.00 4.87
C VAL A 347 -1.16 -4.79 4.74
N PRO A 348 -0.94 -5.51 3.63
CA PRO A 348 0.38 -6.00 3.31
C PRO A 348 1.31 -4.82 2.99
N LEU A 349 2.57 -4.91 3.45
CA LEU A 349 3.63 -3.99 3.08
C LEU A 349 4.94 -4.76 2.96
N ILE A 350 5.55 -4.69 1.78
CA ILE A 350 6.85 -5.29 1.49
C ILE A 350 7.71 -4.22 0.82
N ILE A 351 8.95 -4.05 1.28
CA ILE A 351 9.92 -3.15 0.65
C ILE A 351 11.17 -3.98 0.35
N ALA A 352 11.59 -4.00 -0.93
CA ALA A 352 12.75 -4.74 -1.41
C ALA A 352 13.68 -3.82 -2.22
N GLY A 353 14.95 -4.19 -2.36
CA GLY A 353 15.95 -3.47 -3.14
C GLY A 353 16.95 -2.70 -2.30
N PRO A 354 17.55 -1.61 -2.82
CA PRO A 354 18.55 -0.81 -2.12
C PRO A 354 18.11 -0.38 -0.72
N GLY A 355 19.00 -0.49 0.26
CA GLY A 355 18.74 -0.19 1.67
C GLY A 355 18.22 -1.37 2.52
N VAL A 356 17.85 -2.49 1.91
CA VAL A 356 17.46 -3.71 2.62
C VAL A 356 18.72 -4.51 3.02
N ALA A 357 19.03 -4.55 4.32
CA ALA A 357 20.21 -5.25 4.80
C ALA A 357 19.99 -6.75 5.05
N GLN A 358 18.75 -7.16 5.35
CA GLN A 358 18.39 -8.53 5.70
C GLN A 358 17.20 -9.02 4.86
N PRO A 359 17.39 -9.41 3.59
CA PRO A 359 16.30 -9.92 2.73
C PRO A 359 15.60 -11.14 3.36
N GLY A 360 14.28 -11.21 3.17
CA GLY A 360 13.43 -12.28 3.72
C GLY A 360 13.06 -12.10 5.20
N SER A 361 13.46 -10.98 5.82
CA SER A 361 13.18 -10.70 7.22
C SER A 361 11.80 -10.05 7.44
N VAL A 362 11.40 -9.98 8.72
CA VAL A 362 10.09 -9.48 9.14
C VAL A 362 10.25 -8.37 10.18
N ALA A 363 9.78 -7.17 9.84
CA ALA A 363 9.65 -6.07 10.79
C ALA A 363 8.31 -6.16 11.53
N LYS A 364 8.34 -6.22 12.86
CA LYS A 364 7.15 -6.47 13.71
C LYS A 364 6.57 -5.22 14.35
N SER A 365 7.28 -4.10 14.33
CA SER A 365 6.76 -2.85 14.90
C SER A 365 5.62 -2.28 14.03
N PRO A 366 4.56 -1.73 14.63
CA PRO A 366 3.48 -1.12 13.87
C PRO A 366 3.95 0.10 13.08
N VAL A 367 3.57 0.16 11.79
CA VAL A 367 3.87 1.25 10.85
C VAL A 367 2.61 1.69 10.11
N GLY A 368 2.61 2.91 9.60
CA GLY A 368 1.51 3.45 8.81
C GLY A 368 1.88 3.63 7.33
N LEU A 369 0.91 3.61 6.42
CA LEU A 369 1.17 3.92 5.01
C LEU A 369 1.71 5.34 4.80
N ILE A 370 1.43 6.29 5.71
CA ILE A 370 2.02 7.63 5.68
C ILE A 370 3.55 7.62 5.84
N ASP A 371 4.11 6.55 6.40
CA ASP A 371 5.53 6.39 6.64
C ASP A 371 6.31 6.15 5.32
N LEU A 372 5.61 5.78 4.23
CA LEU A 372 6.21 5.54 2.91
C LEU A 372 6.80 6.80 2.29
N TYR A 373 6.14 7.95 2.42
CA TYR A 373 6.63 9.19 1.84
C TYR A 373 8.00 9.59 2.43
N PRO A 374 8.16 9.82 3.75
CA PRO A 374 9.47 10.21 4.29
C PRO A 374 10.54 9.12 4.04
N THR A 375 10.15 7.84 4.03
CA THR A 375 11.07 6.73 3.77
C THR A 375 11.65 6.78 2.36
N LEU A 376 10.79 6.87 1.33
CA LEU A 376 11.22 6.85 -0.07
C LEU A 376 11.93 8.15 -0.44
N ALA A 377 11.44 9.29 0.01
CA ALA A 377 12.09 10.57 -0.23
C ALA A 377 13.53 10.56 0.32
N LYS A 378 13.71 10.09 1.54
CA LYS A 378 15.04 10.00 2.16
C LYS A 378 15.93 8.93 1.51
N ALA A 379 15.38 7.77 1.15
CA ALA A 379 16.13 6.70 0.49
C ALA A 379 16.67 7.10 -0.89
N CYS A 380 16.00 8.03 -1.55
CA CYS A 380 16.33 8.53 -2.89
C CYS A 380 16.93 9.94 -2.90
N ASP A 381 17.21 10.52 -1.72
CA ASP A 381 17.71 11.90 -1.56
C ASP A 381 16.83 12.95 -2.29
N VAL A 382 15.50 12.80 -2.15
CA VAL A 382 14.49 13.68 -2.75
C VAL A 382 14.00 14.67 -1.69
N PRO A 383 14.02 15.99 -1.94
CA PRO A 383 13.45 16.97 -1.04
C PRO A 383 11.98 16.72 -0.77
N SER A 384 11.56 16.79 0.48
CA SER A 384 10.20 16.54 0.90
C SER A 384 9.64 17.69 1.75
N PRO A 385 8.30 17.87 1.82
CA PRO A 385 7.68 18.86 2.71
C PRO A 385 8.09 18.65 4.17
N GLU A 386 8.33 19.74 4.89
CA GLU A 386 8.74 19.70 6.31
C GLU A 386 7.63 19.20 7.24
N ASN A 387 6.36 19.32 6.82
CA ASN A 387 5.17 18.97 7.60
C ASN A 387 4.71 17.51 7.42
N LEU A 388 5.56 16.61 6.91
CA LEU A 388 5.23 15.20 6.86
C LEU A 388 5.00 14.63 8.26
N GLN A 389 3.97 13.76 8.40
CA GLN A 389 3.56 13.18 9.69
C GLN A 389 3.96 11.70 9.83
N GLY A 390 4.49 11.10 8.76
CA GLY A 390 5.06 9.76 8.76
C GLY A 390 6.45 9.72 9.40
N GLN A 391 6.90 8.52 9.79
CA GLN A 391 8.27 8.24 10.20
C GLN A 391 9.07 7.63 9.05
N ASP A 392 10.39 7.77 9.08
CA ASP A 392 11.32 7.08 8.18
C ASP A 392 11.45 5.60 8.58
N LEU A 393 11.22 4.68 7.65
CA LEU A 393 11.33 3.23 7.87
C LEU A 393 12.71 2.66 7.51
N GLN A 394 13.65 3.44 6.98
CA GLN A 394 15.01 2.95 6.66
C GLN A 394 15.69 2.25 7.84
N PRO A 395 15.57 2.71 9.10
CA PRO A 395 16.11 1.95 10.23
C PRO A 395 15.56 0.52 10.34
N MET A 396 14.30 0.27 9.93
CA MET A 396 13.70 -1.07 9.93
C MET A 396 14.10 -1.89 8.69
N LEU A 397 14.48 -1.25 7.59
CA LEU A 397 15.05 -1.93 6.42
C LEU A 397 16.48 -2.40 6.70
N ALA A 398 17.24 -1.64 7.50
CA ALA A 398 18.58 -1.98 7.95
C ALA A 398 18.56 -3.02 9.08
N ASP A 399 17.68 -2.85 10.07
CA ASP A 399 17.47 -3.76 11.20
C ASP A 399 15.97 -3.97 11.44
N PRO A 400 15.39 -5.12 11.04
CA PRO A 400 13.97 -5.42 11.22
C PRO A 400 13.48 -5.46 12.66
N SER A 401 14.41 -5.52 13.65
CA SER A 401 14.10 -5.44 15.09
C SER A 401 13.90 -3.99 15.59
N ALA A 402 14.20 -2.99 14.78
CA ALA A 402 14.03 -1.59 15.14
C ALA A 402 12.55 -1.26 15.46
N LYS A 403 12.34 -0.56 16.56
CA LYS A 403 10.98 -0.33 17.10
C LYS A 403 10.26 0.84 16.45
N GLY A 404 10.99 1.78 15.83
CA GLY A 404 10.42 3.02 15.31
C GLY A 404 9.56 3.75 16.35
N ARG A 405 8.42 4.30 15.90
CA ARG A 405 7.43 4.95 16.78
C ARG A 405 6.73 3.97 17.73
N GLY A 406 6.68 2.66 17.37
CA GLY A 406 6.07 1.60 18.18
C GLY A 406 4.54 1.62 18.22
N TRP A 407 3.91 2.47 17.45
CA TRP A 407 2.44 2.52 17.29
C TRP A 407 2.04 3.15 15.95
N THR A 408 0.81 2.91 15.55
CA THR A 408 0.16 3.62 14.43
C THR A 408 -1.29 3.92 14.76
N ILE A 409 -1.91 4.89 14.07
CA ILE A 409 -3.29 5.28 14.27
C ILE A 409 -4.07 5.24 12.96
N SER A 410 -5.29 4.72 13.02
CA SER A 410 -6.27 4.77 11.93
C SER A 410 -7.55 5.44 12.41
N GLN A 411 -8.30 6.03 11.50
CA GLN A 411 -9.55 6.71 11.81
C GLN A 411 -10.64 6.39 10.80
N VAL A 412 -11.90 6.54 11.23
CA VAL A 412 -13.07 6.55 10.36
C VAL A 412 -14.05 7.63 10.81
N LYS A 413 -14.90 8.06 9.88
CA LYS A 413 -15.99 8.97 10.16
C LYS A 413 -17.32 8.25 9.99
N ARG A 414 -18.19 8.34 10.99
CA ARG A 414 -19.56 7.85 10.95
C ARG A 414 -20.56 8.98 10.73
N GLY A 415 -21.74 8.62 10.21
CA GLY A 415 -22.82 9.57 9.97
C GLY A 415 -23.30 10.25 11.25
N GLY A 416 -24.07 11.32 11.07
CA GLY A 416 -24.61 12.14 12.17
C GLY A 416 -24.42 13.63 11.89
N LYS A 417 -25.05 14.46 12.70
CA LYS A 417 -24.87 15.92 12.72
C LYS A 417 -24.76 16.37 14.18
N PRO A 418 -23.53 16.61 14.68
CA PRO A 418 -22.22 16.45 14.01
C PRO A 418 -21.85 14.99 13.73
N PRO A 419 -20.92 14.73 12.80
CA PRO A 419 -20.42 13.39 12.57
C PRO A 419 -19.59 12.90 13.76
N VAL A 420 -19.57 11.56 13.96
CA VAL A 420 -18.74 10.93 15.00
C VAL A 420 -17.50 10.34 14.36
N PHE A 421 -16.33 10.63 14.89
CA PHE A 421 -15.08 9.99 14.50
C PHE A 421 -14.79 8.81 15.42
N GLY A 422 -14.30 7.74 14.83
CA GLY A 422 -13.64 6.64 15.53
C GLY A 422 -12.14 6.72 15.27
N TYR A 423 -11.34 6.50 16.30
CA TYR A 423 -9.90 6.40 16.23
C TYR A 423 -9.44 5.10 16.87
N THR A 424 -8.51 4.41 16.23
CA THR A 424 -7.89 3.21 16.79
C THR A 424 -6.38 3.38 16.81
N ILE A 425 -5.75 3.09 17.97
CA ILE A 425 -4.29 2.98 18.08
C ILE A 425 -3.90 1.51 18.14
N ARG A 426 -2.90 1.15 17.32
CA ARG A 426 -2.31 -0.18 17.28
C ARG A 426 -0.89 -0.12 17.80
N THR A 427 -0.64 -0.83 18.91
CA THR A 427 0.68 -1.07 19.48
C THR A 427 1.13 -2.51 19.15
N PRO A 428 2.33 -2.99 19.51
CA PRO A 428 2.70 -4.38 19.28
C PRO A 428 1.73 -5.41 19.86
N ASP A 429 1.17 -5.13 21.04
CA ASP A 429 0.37 -6.09 21.81
C ASP A 429 -1.12 -5.76 21.84
N TRP A 430 -1.48 -4.51 21.63
CA TRP A 430 -2.83 -4.01 21.88
C TRP A 430 -3.40 -3.24 20.69
N ARG A 431 -4.72 -3.41 20.47
CA ARG A 431 -5.55 -2.43 19.77
C ARG A 431 -6.49 -1.76 20.78
N TYR A 432 -6.53 -0.45 20.76
CA TYR A 432 -7.51 0.33 21.54
C TYR A 432 -8.23 1.30 20.61
N THR A 433 -9.56 1.26 20.64
CA THR A 433 -10.43 2.08 19.78
C THR A 433 -11.34 2.92 20.65
N GLN A 434 -11.49 4.20 20.31
CA GLN A 434 -12.48 5.09 20.90
C GLN A 434 -13.41 5.70 19.86
N TRP A 435 -14.70 5.76 20.19
CA TRP A 435 -15.73 6.35 19.35
C TRP A 435 -16.23 7.65 19.98
N GLY A 436 -16.17 8.77 19.20
CA GLY A 436 -16.51 10.11 19.68
C GLY A 436 -15.45 10.70 20.59
N ASP A 437 -15.77 11.86 21.17
CA ASP A 437 -14.85 12.54 22.07
C ASP A 437 -14.55 11.67 23.30
N LYS A 438 -13.27 11.33 23.47
CA LYS A 438 -12.76 10.51 24.59
C LYS A 438 -13.52 9.22 24.85
N GLY A 439 -14.04 8.59 23.77
CA GLY A 439 -14.77 7.34 23.89
C GLY A 439 -16.25 7.46 24.33
N ALA A 440 -16.82 8.65 24.28
CA ALA A 440 -18.20 8.91 24.74
C ALA A 440 -19.28 8.06 24.04
N ASN A 441 -18.96 7.49 22.86
CA ASN A 441 -19.86 6.67 22.07
C ASN A 441 -19.45 5.19 22.03
N GLY A 442 -18.51 4.76 22.89
CA GLY A 442 -18.03 3.39 23.03
C GLY A 442 -16.53 3.26 22.90
N GLU A 443 -16.02 2.21 23.50
CA GLU A 443 -14.58 1.87 23.51
C GLU A 443 -14.39 0.39 23.22
N GLU A 444 -13.23 0.04 22.63
CA GLU A 444 -12.85 -1.34 22.36
C GLU A 444 -11.38 -1.53 22.77
N LEU A 445 -11.06 -2.68 23.36
CA LEU A 445 -9.71 -3.10 23.70
C LEU A 445 -9.52 -4.56 23.36
N TYR A 446 -8.48 -4.87 22.56
CA TYR A 446 -8.14 -6.25 22.16
C TYR A 446 -6.68 -6.55 22.45
N ASP A 447 -6.41 -7.73 23.05
CA ASP A 447 -5.06 -8.25 23.34
C ASP A 447 -4.57 -9.14 22.20
N HIS A 448 -3.79 -8.62 21.29
CA HIS A 448 -3.28 -9.36 20.14
C HIS A 448 -2.27 -10.48 20.45
N ARG A 449 -1.85 -10.64 21.71
CA ARG A 449 -1.02 -11.79 22.14
C ARG A 449 -1.87 -13.06 22.29
N SER A 450 -3.12 -12.92 22.71
CA SER A 450 -4.06 -14.01 22.99
C SER A 450 -5.26 -14.02 22.04
N ASP A 451 -5.66 -12.88 21.53
CA ASP A 451 -6.84 -12.65 20.66
C ASP A 451 -6.47 -11.80 19.43
N PRO A 452 -5.71 -12.35 18.48
CA PRO A 452 -5.33 -11.64 17.26
C PRO A 452 -6.51 -11.44 16.29
N GLN A 453 -7.66 -12.10 16.52
CA GLN A 453 -8.88 -11.98 15.75
C GLN A 453 -9.87 -10.96 16.33
N GLU A 454 -9.54 -10.32 17.45
CA GLU A 454 -10.33 -9.25 18.07
C GLU A 454 -11.77 -9.69 18.46
N LEU A 455 -11.94 -10.93 18.95
CA LEU A 455 -13.23 -11.53 19.27
C LEU A 455 -13.77 -11.17 20.65
N THR A 456 -12.94 -10.65 21.55
CA THR A 456 -13.35 -10.33 22.93
C THR A 456 -12.96 -8.90 23.28
N ASN A 457 -13.95 -8.03 23.42
CA ASN A 457 -13.74 -6.64 23.83
C ASN A 457 -13.49 -6.51 25.34
N LEU A 458 -12.25 -6.20 25.71
CA LEU A 458 -11.78 -6.07 27.08
C LEU A 458 -11.98 -4.64 27.67
N ALA A 459 -12.60 -3.71 26.94
CA ALA A 459 -12.71 -2.31 27.37
C ALA A 459 -13.51 -2.12 28.68
N ASN A 460 -14.37 -3.08 29.04
CA ASN A 460 -15.15 -3.07 30.28
C ASN A 460 -14.57 -4.00 31.36
N ASP A 461 -13.47 -4.69 31.12
CA ASP A 461 -12.85 -5.56 32.11
C ASP A 461 -11.94 -4.76 33.06
N SER A 462 -12.30 -4.77 34.34
CA SER A 462 -11.54 -4.08 35.38
C SER A 462 -10.10 -4.56 35.54
N ALA A 463 -9.79 -5.78 35.14
CA ALA A 463 -8.42 -6.32 35.15
C ALA A 463 -7.48 -5.55 34.19
N HIS A 464 -8.02 -4.90 33.17
CA HIS A 464 -7.29 -4.13 32.16
C HIS A 464 -7.32 -2.62 32.39
N SER A 465 -7.83 -2.11 33.52
CA SER A 465 -7.99 -0.67 33.80
C SER A 465 -6.71 0.16 33.64
N ALA A 466 -5.56 -0.37 34.07
CA ALA A 466 -4.28 0.30 33.91
C ALA A 466 -3.84 0.38 32.45
N THR A 467 -4.02 -0.69 31.67
CA THR A 467 -3.74 -0.74 30.24
C THR A 467 -4.62 0.25 29.47
N ILE A 468 -5.91 0.28 29.81
CA ILE A 468 -6.87 1.22 29.21
C ILE A 468 -6.45 2.66 29.47
N ALA A 469 -6.07 2.99 30.73
CA ALA A 469 -5.64 4.34 31.08
C ALA A 469 -4.39 4.79 30.31
N ASP A 470 -3.39 3.92 30.15
CA ASP A 470 -2.18 4.19 29.33
C ASP A 470 -2.52 4.39 27.85
N LEU A 471 -3.35 3.51 27.28
CA LEU A 471 -3.75 3.59 25.88
C LEU A 471 -4.65 4.80 25.59
N LYS A 472 -5.52 5.19 26.52
CA LYS A 472 -6.29 6.46 26.45
C LYS A 472 -5.38 7.67 26.36
N GLN A 473 -4.38 7.76 27.20
CA GLN A 473 -3.42 8.86 27.16
C GLN A 473 -2.64 8.85 25.83
N LYS A 474 -2.22 7.69 25.38
CA LYS A 474 -1.46 7.52 24.14
C LYS A 474 -2.28 7.87 22.89
N ILE A 475 -3.54 7.42 22.80
CA ILE A 475 -4.40 7.72 21.66
C ILE A 475 -4.77 9.20 21.59
N GLU A 476 -5.01 9.86 22.71
CA GLU A 476 -5.28 11.31 22.74
C GLU A 476 -4.10 12.13 22.21
N GLN A 477 -2.87 11.76 22.61
CA GLN A 477 -1.66 12.36 22.06
C GLN A 477 -1.52 12.08 20.56
N ALA A 478 -1.78 10.85 20.12
CA ALA A 478 -1.72 10.46 18.72
C ALA A 478 -2.77 11.18 17.88
N ILE A 479 -4.01 11.33 18.38
CA ILE A 479 -5.07 12.10 17.70
C ILE A 479 -4.62 13.55 17.48
N GLY A 480 -4.04 14.19 18.50
CA GLY A 480 -3.50 15.55 18.38
C GLY A 480 -2.48 15.68 17.23
N GLN A 481 -1.65 14.66 17.01
CA GLN A 481 -0.68 14.64 15.92
C GLN A 481 -1.30 14.42 14.53
N THR A 482 -2.57 14.03 14.43
CA THR A 482 -3.25 13.84 13.13
C THR A 482 -3.73 15.15 12.51
N PHE A 483 -3.76 16.23 13.26
CA PHE A 483 -4.17 17.55 12.78
C PHE A 483 -2.98 18.37 12.26
N PRO A 484 -3.22 19.34 11.36
CA PRO A 484 -2.21 20.32 11.00
C PRO A 484 -1.87 21.23 12.20
N GLU A 485 -0.79 22.00 12.11
CA GLU A 485 -0.39 22.96 13.17
C GLU A 485 -1.50 23.94 13.57
N SER A 486 -2.40 24.28 12.65
CA SER A 486 -3.56 25.12 12.94
C SER A 486 -4.57 24.49 13.91
N GLY A 487 -4.51 23.16 14.11
CA GLY A 487 -5.50 22.39 14.87
C GLY A 487 -6.86 22.22 14.19
N GLU A 488 -7.04 22.75 12.97
CA GLU A 488 -8.30 22.73 12.24
C GLU A 488 -8.21 21.89 10.97
N ILE A 489 -9.23 21.08 10.69
CA ILE A 489 -9.34 20.33 9.44
C ILE A 489 -9.49 21.31 8.27
N PRO A 490 -8.63 21.21 7.23
CA PRO A 490 -8.71 22.10 6.09
C PRO A 490 -10.06 22.06 5.39
N SER A 491 -10.59 23.25 5.06
CA SER A 491 -11.88 23.37 4.39
C SER A 491 -11.79 22.95 2.93
N VAL A 492 -12.85 22.30 2.43
CA VAL A 492 -12.97 21.91 1.02
C VAL A 492 -13.29 23.13 0.16
N ARG A 493 -12.52 23.33 -0.90
CA ARG A 493 -12.75 24.36 -1.92
C ARG A 493 -13.73 23.84 -2.98
N ASN A 494 -14.55 24.75 -3.54
CA ASN A 494 -15.60 24.36 -4.49
C ASN A 494 -15.08 23.93 -5.88
N ALA A 495 -13.80 24.09 -6.18
CA ALA A 495 -13.19 23.69 -7.43
C ALA A 495 -11.92 22.89 -7.17
N VAL A 496 -11.66 21.89 -8.02
CA VAL A 496 -10.34 21.27 -8.10
C VAL A 496 -9.37 22.34 -8.56
N TRP A 497 -8.34 22.59 -7.77
CA TRP A 497 -7.41 23.64 -8.02
C TRP A 497 -6.00 23.09 -8.03
N ALA A 498 -5.36 23.16 -9.18
CA ALA A 498 -3.93 22.87 -9.30
C ALA A 498 -3.24 24.21 -9.52
N PRO A 499 -2.65 24.82 -8.46
CA PRO A 499 -1.75 25.92 -8.67
C PRO A 499 -0.56 25.38 -9.41
N ASN A 500 -0.06 26.13 -10.33
CA ASN A 500 1.20 25.92 -11.05
C ASN A 500 1.79 24.51 -10.94
N LEU A 501 1.40 23.62 -11.85
CA LEU A 501 1.92 22.25 -11.91
C LEU A 501 3.44 22.19 -12.19
N THR A 502 4.01 23.34 -12.55
CA THR A 502 5.41 23.54 -12.96
C THR A 502 6.26 24.30 -11.95
N ASP A 503 5.65 24.92 -10.95
CA ASP A 503 6.42 25.60 -9.91
C ASP A 503 6.94 24.60 -8.88
N PRO A 504 8.24 24.65 -8.57
CA PRO A 504 8.86 23.84 -7.52
C PRO A 504 8.32 24.19 -6.12
#